data_49c1725157a6e26368992760ea2671a1
#
_entry.id   49c1725157a6e26368992760ea2671a1
#
_cell.length_a   1.000
_cell.length_b   1.000
_cell.length_c   1.000
_cell.angle_alpha   90.00
_cell.angle_beta   90.00
_cell.angle_gamma   90.00
#
_symmetry.space_group_name_H-M   'P 1'
#
loop_
_entity.id
_entity.type
_entity.pdbx_description
1 polymer ?
#
loop_
_entity_poly.entity_id
_entity_poly.type
_entity_poly.pdbx_seq_one_letter_code
_entity_poly.pdbx_strand_id
1 'polypeptide(L)'
;MKRLLRLLALVVLAGAAWMAWQAFAPRPAPPPLGAAVDRIDRILIEKSARRLTASRGGETVLEFPISLGFEPSGDKEQEGDGKTPEGIFRIDRRNPNSAYHLSLGIDYPQPEDRARAQAAGVSPGGDIFIHGQPNSVGNLITLPGDWTAGCIAVSNEQMQTLWRLTQIGTEVEIRP
;
A
#
# COMPACT_ATOMS: atom_id res chain seq x y z
N MET A 1 47.89 11.36 -1.23
CA MET A 1 47.18 10.55 -2.20
C MET A 1 46.82 9.15 -1.67
N LYS A 2 47.74 8.30 -1.27
CA LYS A 2 47.45 6.89 -0.82
C LYS A 2 46.49 6.79 0.39
N ARG A 3 46.53 7.72 1.36
CA ARG A 3 45.59 7.76 2.51
C ARG A 3 44.18 8.14 2.11
N LEU A 4 44.04 9.10 1.20
CA LEU A 4 42.72 9.52 0.69
C LEU A 4 42.05 8.41 -0.12
N LEU A 5 42.79 7.70 -0.98
CA LEU A 5 42.30 6.54 -1.74
C LEU A 5 41.84 5.41 -0.82
N ARG A 6 42.58 5.15 0.29
CA ARG A 6 42.17 4.14 1.28
C ARG A 6 40.89 4.53 2.01
N LEU A 7 40.71 5.79 2.39
CA LEU A 7 39.48 6.29 3.01
C LEU A 7 38.31 6.17 2.06
N LEU A 8 38.48 6.56 0.79
CA LEU A 8 37.43 6.43 -0.23
C LEU A 8 37.01 4.96 -0.43
N ALA A 9 37.99 4.05 -0.51
CA ALA A 9 37.71 2.61 -0.63
C ALA A 9 36.94 2.07 0.59
N LEU A 10 37.27 2.49 1.81
CA LEU A 10 36.55 2.08 3.02
C LEU A 10 35.11 2.60 3.04
N VAL A 11 34.86 3.85 2.57
CA VAL A 11 33.51 4.38 2.48
C VAL A 11 32.67 3.62 1.45
N VAL A 12 33.26 3.28 0.28
CA VAL A 12 32.59 2.49 -0.74
C VAL A 12 32.26 1.07 -0.22
N LEU A 13 33.21 0.42 0.48
CA LEU A 13 33.00 -0.91 1.06
C LEU A 13 31.93 -0.87 2.16
N ALA A 14 31.93 0.14 3.02
CA ALA A 14 30.90 0.31 4.05
C ALA A 14 29.51 0.55 3.41
N GLY A 15 29.44 1.34 2.35
CA GLY A 15 28.20 1.56 1.59
C GLY A 15 27.70 0.26 0.93
N ALA A 16 28.58 -0.52 0.31
CA ALA A 16 28.23 -1.80 -0.28
C ALA A 16 27.77 -2.82 0.77
N ALA A 17 28.45 -2.88 1.91
CA ALA A 17 28.05 -3.75 3.04
C ALA A 17 26.70 -3.34 3.63
N TRP A 18 26.43 -2.03 3.75
CA TRP A 18 25.14 -1.49 4.16
C TRP A 18 24.03 -1.88 3.19
N MET A 19 24.25 -1.70 1.88
CA MET A 19 23.27 -2.10 0.86
C MET A 19 23.00 -3.61 0.86
N ALA A 20 24.05 -4.42 1.00
CA ALA A 20 23.92 -5.87 1.13
C ALA A 20 23.12 -6.25 2.39
N TRP A 21 23.41 -5.61 3.53
CA TRP A 21 22.64 -5.81 4.76
C TRP A 21 21.14 -5.48 4.56
N GLN A 22 20.81 -4.35 3.94
CA GLN A 22 19.42 -3.98 3.65
C GLN A 22 18.72 -5.00 2.74
N ALA A 23 19.46 -5.59 1.79
CA ALA A 23 18.91 -6.58 0.86
C ALA A 23 18.70 -7.97 1.49
N PHE A 24 19.58 -8.39 2.40
CA PHE A 24 19.61 -9.75 2.92
C PHE A 24 19.26 -9.87 4.40
N ALA A 25 19.13 -8.75 5.15
CA ALA A 25 18.71 -8.81 6.54
C ALA A 25 17.31 -9.43 6.67
N PRO A 26 17.11 -10.34 7.64
CA PRO A 26 15.79 -10.89 7.91
C PRO A 26 14.78 -9.78 8.19
N ARG A 27 13.66 -9.79 7.49
CA ARG A 27 12.57 -8.86 7.77
C ARG A 27 11.94 -9.21 9.11
N PRO A 28 11.61 -8.24 9.96
CA PRO A 28 10.83 -8.51 11.16
C PRO A 28 9.52 -9.22 10.79
N ALA A 29 9.12 -10.18 11.59
CA ALA A 29 7.82 -10.82 11.40
C ALA A 29 6.71 -9.76 11.47
N PRO A 30 5.69 -9.85 10.59
CA PRO A 30 4.58 -8.91 10.63
C PRO A 30 3.84 -9.03 11.98
N PRO A 31 3.24 -7.92 12.48
CA PRO A 31 2.45 -7.97 13.69
C PRO A 31 1.32 -8.99 13.57
N PRO A 32 0.99 -9.73 14.64
CA PRO A 32 -0.17 -10.61 14.64
C PRO A 32 -1.46 -9.81 14.47
N LEU A 33 -2.51 -10.49 13.97
CA LEU A 33 -3.84 -9.91 13.93
C LEU A 33 -4.32 -9.66 15.37
N GLY A 34 -4.87 -8.49 15.63
CA GLY A 34 -5.43 -8.11 16.93
C GLY A 34 -6.63 -8.97 17.34
N ALA A 35 -7.07 -8.82 18.58
CA ALA A 35 -8.26 -9.51 19.08
C ALA A 35 -9.49 -9.17 18.23
N ALA A 36 -10.46 -10.07 18.13
CA ALA A 36 -11.64 -9.87 17.28
C ALA A 36 -12.43 -8.60 17.65
N VAL A 37 -12.46 -8.27 18.94
CA VAL A 37 -13.12 -7.06 19.47
C VAL A 37 -12.45 -5.76 19.02
N ASP A 38 -11.18 -5.80 18.63
CA ASP A 38 -10.43 -4.62 18.20
C ASP A 38 -10.41 -4.44 16.68
N ARG A 39 -10.95 -5.43 15.92
CA ARG A 39 -10.88 -5.40 14.46
C ARG A 39 -11.82 -4.37 13.87
N ILE A 40 -11.38 -3.74 12.82
CA ILE A 40 -12.21 -2.87 11.99
C ILE A 40 -13.09 -3.72 11.07
N ASP A 41 -14.27 -3.21 10.77
CA ASP A 41 -15.23 -3.86 9.87
C ASP A 41 -15.35 -3.12 8.52
N ARG A 42 -14.93 -1.84 8.46
CA ARG A 42 -14.98 -1.03 7.25
C ARG A 42 -13.80 -0.08 7.13
N ILE A 43 -13.32 0.08 5.91
CA ILE A 43 -12.39 1.12 5.48
C ILE A 43 -13.09 1.99 4.45
N LEU A 44 -13.08 3.30 4.65
CA LEU A 44 -13.53 4.29 3.67
C LEU A 44 -12.31 5.05 3.14
N ILE A 45 -12.20 5.14 1.82
CA ILE A 45 -11.19 5.92 1.11
C ILE A 45 -11.89 7.03 0.34
N GLU A 46 -11.58 8.27 0.69
CA GLU A 46 -12.05 9.48 0.04
C GLU A 46 -10.92 10.05 -0.80
N LYS A 47 -10.97 9.82 -2.10
CA LYS A 47 -9.87 10.15 -3.02
C LYS A 47 -9.59 11.64 -3.07
N SER A 48 -10.62 12.47 -3.17
CA SER A 48 -10.48 13.94 -3.21
C SER A 48 -9.88 14.49 -1.92
N ALA A 49 -10.20 13.90 -0.77
CA ALA A 49 -9.68 14.29 0.54
C ALA A 49 -8.31 13.69 0.85
N ARG A 50 -7.81 12.73 0.06
CA ARG A 50 -6.60 11.93 0.35
C ARG A 50 -6.64 11.33 1.74
N ARG A 51 -7.79 10.75 2.10
CA ARG A 51 -8.07 10.28 3.45
C ARG A 51 -8.55 8.84 3.44
N LEU A 52 -8.02 8.05 4.36
CA LEU A 52 -8.50 6.73 4.74
C LEU A 52 -9.08 6.84 6.14
N THR A 53 -10.32 6.44 6.31
CA THR A 53 -11.00 6.31 7.60
C THR A 53 -11.33 4.83 7.83
N ALA A 54 -10.99 4.30 8.99
CA ALA A 54 -11.37 2.94 9.37
C ALA A 54 -12.34 2.98 10.56
N SER A 55 -13.38 2.17 10.51
CA SER A 55 -14.45 2.13 11.51
C SER A 55 -14.66 0.73 12.07
N ARG A 56 -15.30 0.71 13.23
CA ARG A 56 -15.77 -0.49 13.93
C ARG A 56 -17.14 -0.19 14.52
N GLY A 57 -18.16 -0.98 14.12
CA GLY A 57 -19.53 -0.77 14.56
C GLY A 57 -20.08 0.63 14.23
N GLY A 58 -19.61 1.24 13.13
CA GLY A 58 -19.98 2.58 12.70
C GLY A 58 -19.19 3.73 13.35
N GLU A 59 -18.35 3.44 14.34
CA GLU A 59 -17.49 4.45 14.98
C GLU A 59 -16.11 4.50 14.30
N THR A 60 -15.62 5.71 14.00
CA THR A 60 -14.28 5.93 13.47
C THR A 60 -13.23 5.61 14.53
N VAL A 61 -12.30 4.71 14.21
CA VAL A 61 -11.20 4.30 15.09
C VAL A 61 -9.84 4.73 14.57
N LEU A 62 -9.70 4.94 13.25
CA LEU A 62 -8.47 5.41 12.61
C LEU A 62 -8.80 6.40 11.51
N GLU A 63 -7.92 7.39 11.34
CA GLU A 63 -7.92 8.29 10.20
C GLU A 63 -6.48 8.56 9.76
N PHE A 64 -6.19 8.38 8.47
CA PHE A 64 -4.85 8.51 7.91
C PHE A 64 -4.86 9.31 6.62
N PRO A 65 -3.85 10.17 6.38
CA PRO A 65 -3.57 10.67 5.05
C PRO A 65 -3.03 9.54 4.18
N ILE A 66 -3.36 9.58 2.89
CA ILE A 66 -2.97 8.58 1.91
C ILE A 66 -2.35 9.21 0.67
N SER A 67 -1.60 8.41 -0.08
CA SER A 67 -1.25 8.64 -1.49
C SER A 67 -2.02 7.67 -2.37
N LEU A 68 -2.37 8.10 -3.56
CA LEU A 68 -3.15 7.34 -4.55
C LEU A 68 -2.32 7.04 -5.80
N GLY A 69 -3.00 6.52 -6.83
CA GLY A 69 -2.44 6.42 -8.16
C GLY A 69 -2.06 7.79 -8.72
N PHE A 70 -1.09 7.83 -9.64
CA PHE A 70 -0.55 9.08 -10.20
C PHE A 70 -1.56 9.88 -11.04
N GLU A 71 -2.69 9.28 -11.42
CA GLU A 71 -3.86 9.92 -12.05
C GLU A 71 -5.10 9.63 -11.19
N PRO A 72 -5.30 10.33 -10.06
CA PRO A 72 -6.26 9.92 -9.05
C PRO A 72 -7.72 10.22 -9.40
N SER A 73 -7.99 11.05 -10.42
CA SER A 73 -9.33 11.51 -10.76
C SER A 73 -10.11 10.45 -11.53
N GLY A 74 -11.34 10.20 -11.11
CA GLY A 74 -12.27 9.24 -11.74
C GLY A 74 -11.94 7.79 -11.44
N ASP A 75 -12.82 6.90 -11.88
CA ASP A 75 -12.69 5.46 -11.67
C ASP A 75 -11.60 4.84 -12.56
N LYS A 76 -11.04 3.72 -12.11
CA LYS A 76 -10.09 2.92 -12.88
C LYS A 76 -10.80 2.22 -14.02
N GLU A 77 -10.29 2.37 -15.25
CA GLU A 77 -10.88 1.82 -16.46
C GLU A 77 -10.00 0.75 -17.12
N GLN A 78 -8.67 0.90 -17.03
CA GLN A 78 -7.72 0.01 -17.69
C GLN A 78 -6.41 -0.10 -16.92
N GLU A 79 -5.66 -1.15 -17.23
CA GLU A 79 -4.30 -1.33 -16.75
C GLU A 79 -3.40 -0.17 -17.18
N GLY A 80 -2.58 0.34 -16.26
CA GLY A 80 -1.62 1.41 -16.54
C GLY A 80 -2.20 2.82 -16.55
N ASP A 81 -3.51 3.01 -16.33
CA ASP A 81 -4.14 4.34 -16.30
C ASP A 81 -3.79 5.20 -15.07
N GLY A 82 -3.09 4.62 -14.10
CA GLY A 82 -2.69 5.32 -12.88
C GLY A 82 -3.83 5.64 -11.92
N LYS A 83 -5.03 5.16 -12.19
CA LYS A 83 -6.21 5.44 -11.38
C LYS A 83 -6.39 4.41 -10.27
N THR A 84 -6.86 4.88 -9.12
CA THR A 84 -7.37 4.03 -8.04
C THR A 84 -8.85 3.76 -8.29
N PRO A 85 -9.30 2.49 -8.25
CA PRO A 85 -10.70 2.16 -8.56
C PRO A 85 -11.66 2.77 -7.54
N GLU A 86 -12.89 3.02 -7.98
CA GLU A 86 -14.02 3.49 -7.16
C GLU A 86 -15.05 2.37 -7.01
N GLY A 87 -15.66 2.24 -5.84
CA GLY A 87 -16.65 1.19 -5.58
C GLY A 87 -16.55 0.61 -4.18
N ILE A 88 -17.20 -0.54 -4.00
CA ILE A 88 -17.20 -1.30 -2.74
C ILE A 88 -16.49 -2.63 -2.98
N PHE A 89 -15.39 -2.80 -2.28
CA PHE A 89 -14.49 -3.95 -2.36
C PHE A 89 -14.40 -4.65 -1.01
N ARG A 90 -13.65 -5.76 -0.97
CA ARG A 90 -13.29 -6.46 0.26
C ARG A 90 -11.81 -6.77 0.28
N ILE A 91 -11.23 -6.76 1.47
CA ILE A 91 -9.88 -7.31 1.65
C ILE A 91 -9.92 -8.79 1.32
N ASP A 92 -9.22 -9.19 0.26
CA ASP A 92 -9.17 -10.57 -0.23
C ASP A 92 -7.88 -11.29 0.15
N ARG A 93 -6.81 -10.56 0.40
CA ARG A 93 -5.50 -11.13 0.72
C ARG A 93 -4.65 -10.23 1.62
N ARG A 94 -3.73 -10.85 2.34
CA ARG A 94 -2.74 -10.21 3.19
C ARG A 94 -1.37 -10.68 2.75
N ASN A 95 -0.49 -9.75 2.33
CA ASN A 95 0.85 -10.08 1.86
C ASN A 95 1.93 -9.56 2.84
N PRO A 96 2.51 -10.42 3.68
CA PRO A 96 3.60 -10.05 4.59
C PRO A 96 4.93 -9.84 3.89
N ASN A 97 5.07 -10.32 2.66
CA ASN A 97 6.30 -10.25 1.85
C ASN A 97 6.23 -9.17 0.77
N SER A 98 5.44 -8.13 1.00
CA SER A 98 5.27 -7.02 0.07
C SER A 98 6.60 -6.29 -0.19
N ALA A 99 6.81 -5.84 -1.43
CA ALA A 99 7.88 -4.90 -1.78
C ALA A 99 7.66 -3.51 -1.13
N TYR A 100 6.47 -3.29 -0.56
CA TYR A 100 6.02 -2.05 0.07
C TYR A 100 5.66 -2.29 1.53
N HIS A 101 6.60 -2.79 2.32
CA HIS A 101 6.49 -3.11 3.74
C HIS A 101 5.49 -4.25 4.00
N LEU A 102 4.21 -3.97 4.11
CA LEU A 102 3.07 -4.88 4.22
C LEU A 102 2.00 -4.44 3.24
N SER A 103 1.14 -5.36 2.77
CA SER A 103 0.01 -4.97 1.92
C SER A 103 -1.24 -5.80 2.13
N LEU A 104 -2.39 -5.12 2.03
CA LEU A 104 -3.74 -5.68 2.07
C LEU A 104 -4.34 -5.52 0.68
N GLY A 105 -4.59 -6.62 -0.02
CA GLY A 105 -5.21 -6.61 -1.34
C GLY A 105 -6.71 -6.45 -1.25
N ILE A 106 -7.28 -5.77 -2.23
CA ILE A 106 -8.73 -5.72 -2.44
C ILE A 106 -9.13 -6.59 -3.63
N ASP A 107 -10.38 -7.02 -3.66
CA ASP A 107 -10.94 -7.91 -4.68
C ASP A 107 -11.27 -7.20 -6.02
N TYR A 108 -10.41 -6.24 -6.40
CA TYR A 108 -10.43 -5.63 -7.74
C TYR A 108 -9.57 -6.48 -8.71
N PRO A 109 -9.99 -6.66 -9.99
CA PRO A 109 -11.24 -6.19 -10.62
C PRO A 109 -12.42 -7.12 -10.28
N GLN A 110 -13.58 -6.51 -10.03
CA GLN A 110 -14.85 -7.21 -9.87
C GLN A 110 -15.46 -7.60 -11.23
N PRO A 111 -16.56 -8.39 -11.28
CA PRO A 111 -17.17 -8.81 -12.55
C PRO A 111 -17.55 -7.62 -13.45
N GLU A 112 -18.02 -6.52 -12.88
CA GLU A 112 -18.43 -5.31 -13.60
C GLU A 112 -17.22 -4.62 -14.25
N ASP A 113 -16.07 -4.56 -13.55
CA ASP A 113 -14.83 -3.99 -14.07
C ASP A 113 -14.29 -4.80 -15.23
N ARG A 114 -14.34 -6.13 -15.11
CA ARG A 114 -13.93 -7.06 -16.18
C ARG A 114 -14.83 -6.91 -17.42
N ALA A 115 -16.14 -6.83 -17.22
CA ALA A 115 -17.10 -6.66 -18.32
C ALA A 115 -16.90 -5.33 -19.04
N ARG A 116 -16.70 -4.24 -18.29
CA ARG A 116 -16.42 -2.90 -18.83
C ARG A 116 -15.13 -2.89 -19.66
N ALA A 117 -14.04 -3.43 -19.10
CA ALA A 117 -12.75 -3.50 -19.78
C ALA A 117 -12.80 -4.40 -21.02
N GLN A 118 -13.48 -5.53 -20.95
CA GLN A 118 -13.68 -6.43 -22.09
C GLN A 118 -14.44 -5.74 -23.23
N ALA A 119 -15.50 -5.00 -22.90
CA ALA A 119 -16.28 -4.24 -23.89
C ALA A 119 -15.43 -3.14 -24.57
N ALA A 120 -14.47 -2.57 -23.82
CA ALA A 120 -13.51 -1.59 -24.34
C ALA A 120 -12.28 -2.22 -25.03
N GLY A 121 -12.12 -3.56 -25.01
CA GLY A 121 -10.99 -4.25 -25.61
C GLY A 121 -9.66 -4.06 -24.87
N VAL A 122 -9.71 -3.78 -23.56
CA VAL A 122 -8.54 -3.52 -22.73
C VAL A 122 -8.44 -4.47 -21.53
N SER A 123 -7.28 -4.53 -20.87
CA SER A 123 -7.11 -5.19 -19.58
C SER A 123 -7.60 -4.25 -18.47
N PRO A 124 -8.41 -4.70 -17.49
CA PRO A 124 -8.77 -3.89 -16.33
C PRO A 124 -7.58 -3.68 -15.39
N GLY A 125 -6.52 -4.50 -15.52
CA GLY A 125 -5.45 -4.61 -14.57
C GLY A 125 -5.89 -5.37 -13.31
N GLY A 126 -5.16 -5.15 -12.22
CA GLY A 126 -5.40 -5.82 -10.93
C GLY A 126 -4.35 -5.40 -9.91
N ASP A 127 -4.20 -6.24 -8.88
CA ASP A 127 -3.19 -6.03 -7.83
C ASP A 127 -3.29 -4.66 -7.15
N ILE A 128 -4.51 -4.24 -6.87
CA ILE A 128 -4.76 -3.04 -6.07
C ILE A 128 -4.65 -3.40 -4.58
N PHE A 129 -3.81 -2.65 -3.88
CA PHE A 129 -3.49 -2.87 -2.48
C PHE A 129 -3.57 -1.57 -1.67
N ILE A 130 -3.85 -1.70 -0.38
CA ILE A 130 -3.45 -0.73 0.64
C ILE A 130 -2.09 -1.20 1.15
N HIS A 131 -1.04 -0.36 1.07
CA HIS A 131 0.32 -0.76 1.39
C HIS A 131 1.15 0.35 2.05
N GLY A 132 2.29 -0.02 2.63
CA GLY A 132 3.26 0.92 3.18
C GLY A 132 4.15 1.55 2.11
N GLN A 133 5.30 2.05 2.53
CA GLN A 133 6.29 2.68 1.66
C GLN A 133 7.18 1.62 0.99
N PRO A 134 7.82 1.93 -0.14
CA PRO A 134 8.77 1.02 -0.77
C PRO A 134 9.88 0.60 0.20
N ASN A 135 10.25 -0.68 0.20
CA ASN A 135 11.31 -1.19 1.09
C ASN A 135 12.66 -0.49 0.86
N SER A 136 12.87 0.05 -0.34
CA SER A 136 14.10 0.79 -0.71
C SER A 136 14.25 2.13 0.02
N VAL A 137 13.17 2.76 0.46
CA VAL A 137 13.23 4.03 1.22
C VAL A 137 13.22 3.81 2.74
N GLY A 138 13.01 2.56 3.19
CA GLY A 138 12.98 2.20 4.61
C GLY A 138 11.81 2.83 5.38
N ASN A 139 11.99 2.97 6.70
CA ASN A 139 10.94 3.50 7.59
C ASN A 139 11.06 5.02 7.84
N LEU A 140 12.06 5.67 7.29
CA LEU A 140 12.39 7.06 7.60
C LEU A 140 11.67 8.08 6.71
N ILE A 141 11.14 7.64 5.57
CA ILE A 141 10.59 8.51 4.54
C ILE A 141 9.20 8.02 4.16
N THR A 142 8.23 8.94 4.18
CA THR A 142 6.94 8.77 3.52
C THR A 142 6.97 9.59 2.24
N LEU A 143 6.81 8.93 1.09
CA LEU A 143 6.82 9.60 -0.20
C LEU A 143 5.61 10.53 -0.32
N PRO A 144 5.81 11.79 -0.75
CA PRO A 144 4.74 12.75 -0.90
C PRO A 144 3.97 12.56 -2.21
N GLY A 145 2.75 13.09 -2.24
CA GLY A 145 1.89 13.13 -3.44
C GLY A 145 1.34 11.77 -3.85
N ASP A 146 0.72 11.74 -5.02
CA ASP A 146 0.14 10.54 -5.62
C ASP A 146 1.17 9.90 -6.56
N TRP A 147 1.74 8.76 -6.16
CA TRP A 147 2.90 8.16 -6.81
C TRP A 147 2.71 6.70 -7.20
N THR A 148 1.60 6.08 -6.80
CA THR A 148 1.37 4.67 -7.09
C THR A 148 0.82 4.47 -8.51
N ALA A 149 0.73 3.22 -8.96
CA ALA A 149 0.08 2.87 -10.23
C ALA A 149 -1.43 2.56 -10.08
N GLY A 150 -2.03 2.98 -8.95
CA GLY A 150 -3.44 2.75 -8.64
C GLY A 150 -3.69 2.22 -7.23
N CYS A 151 -2.66 1.81 -6.50
CA CYS A 151 -2.75 1.39 -5.11
C CYS A 151 -2.97 2.58 -4.16
N ILE A 152 -3.27 2.27 -2.91
CA ILE A 152 -3.42 3.23 -1.82
C ILE A 152 -2.21 3.10 -0.89
N ALA A 153 -1.39 4.13 -0.76
CA ALA A 153 -0.21 4.10 0.10
C ALA A 153 -0.41 4.91 1.37
N VAL A 154 0.09 4.35 2.47
CA VAL A 154 0.15 4.97 3.81
C VAL A 154 1.59 4.92 4.33
N SER A 155 1.88 5.50 5.51
CA SER A 155 3.18 5.29 6.15
C SER A 155 3.33 3.84 6.63
N ASN A 156 4.58 3.39 6.86
CA ASN A 156 4.82 2.04 7.35
C ASN A 156 4.21 1.79 8.73
N GLU A 157 4.20 2.78 9.61
CA GLU A 157 3.59 2.71 10.93
C GLU A 157 2.05 2.56 10.84
N GLN A 158 1.43 3.38 9.99
CA GLN A 158 0.00 3.30 9.70
C GLN A 158 -0.37 1.95 9.09
N MET A 159 0.47 1.43 8.18
CA MET A 159 0.27 0.11 7.58
C MET A 159 0.34 -1.02 8.61
N GLN A 160 1.26 -0.96 9.58
CA GLN A 160 1.33 -1.92 10.68
C GLN A 160 0.07 -1.88 11.54
N THR A 161 -0.48 -0.70 11.78
CA THR A 161 -1.72 -0.52 12.53
C THR A 161 -2.91 -1.12 11.78
N LEU A 162 -3.08 -0.79 10.49
CA LEU A 162 -4.10 -1.40 9.63
C LEU A 162 -3.94 -2.91 9.56
N TRP A 163 -2.71 -3.41 9.41
CA TRP A 163 -2.43 -4.84 9.36
C TRP A 163 -2.93 -5.58 10.60
N ARG A 164 -2.73 -5.03 11.80
CA ARG A 164 -3.17 -5.65 13.04
C ARG A 164 -4.70 -5.69 13.18
N LEU A 165 -5.39 -4.71 12.64
CA LEU A 165 -6.82 -4.51 12.87
C LEU A 165 -7.71 -4.99 11.72
N THR A 166 -7.13 -5.26 10.53
CA THR A 166 -7.88 -5.63 9.32
C THR A 166 -7.79 -7.12 9.05
N GLN A 167 -8.92 -7.77 8.94
CA GLN A 167 -9.04 -9.16 8.53
C GLN A 167 -9.45 -9.31 7.06
N ILE A 168 -9.31 -10.50 6.50
CA ILE A 168 -9.90 -10.85 5.21
C ILE A 168 -11.41 -10.71 5.32
N GLY A 169 -12.05 -10.16 4.29
CA GLY A 169 -13.49 -9.87 4.25
C GLY A 169 -13.88 -8.47 4.75
N THR A 170 -12.96 -7.71 5.37
CA THR A 170 -13.22 -6.29 5.74
C THR A 170 -13.65 -5.51 4.51
N GLU A 171 -14.74 -4.74 4.63
CA GLU A 171 -15.24 -3.90 3.56
C GLU A 171 -14.32 -2.72 3.30
N VAL A 172 -14.10 -2.39 2.02
CA VAL A 172 -13.33 -1.24 1.56
C VAL A 172 -14.16 -0.46 0.56
N GLU A 173 -14.65 0.69 0.96
CA GLU A 173 -15.33 1.60 0.05
C GLU A 173 -14.37 2.69 -0.42
N ILE A 174 -14.32 2.91 -1.73
CA ILE A 174 -13.48 3.94 -2.37
C ILE A 174 -14.41 4.90 -3.11
N ARG A 175 -14.37 6.17 -2.72
CA ARG A 175 -15.18 7.27 -3.27
C ARG A 175 -14.30 8.31 -3.94
N PRO A 176 -14.86 9.09 -4.87
CA PRO A 176 -14.21 10.27 -5.46
C PRO A 176 -13.62 11.26 -4.46
#